data_ef26acc4d8d43cb48fa06c6d98281cb7
#
_entry.id   ef26acc4d8d43cb48fa06c6d98281cb7
#
_cell.length_a   1.000
_cell.length_b   1.000
_cell.length_c   1.000
_cell.angle_alpha   90.00
_cell.angle_beta   90.00
_cell.angle_gamma   90.00
#
_symmetry.space_group_name_H-M   'P 1'
#
loop_
_entity.id
_entity.type
_entity.pdbx_description
1 polymer ?
#
loop_
_entity_poly.entity_id
_entity_poly.type
_entity_poly.pdbx_seq_one_letter_code
_entity_poly.pdbx_strand_id
1 'polypeptide(L)'
;VEAGTDEIDAVWPANGIWIDIFDRWQRVRHLTSISRSPVVLGVRRSKAESLGWIDQPVSMDDIVDAVVRGDLRFLMTSATQSNSGAGAYFTMLSAAVASDDQLTLEKLNAEQTQDKVRRLLRGVERSSGSSGWLRDLFLRADAQGIHYDAMWNYEAILAEANQELRRRGSEQLWAIYPTDGVVFADSPLGYVDRDQPPEFEQFFLGLQAHLLSPSVQNQLVVADRRVAEGRASATATPDPSWNYDPERFVRGIRMPSPEVVRTALT
;
A
#
# COMPACT_ATOMS: atom_id res chain seq x y z
N VAL A 1 -16.08 14.25 4.70
CA VAL A 1 -15.84 14.99 5.93
C VAL A 1 -15.57 16.48 5.62
N GLU A 2 -15.02 16.82 4.46
CA GLU A 2 -14.73 18.20 4.08
C GLU A 2 -15.94 18.97 3.52
N ALA A 3 -16.89 18.28 2.90
CA ALA A 3 -18.05 18.89 2.24
C ALA A 3 -19.35 18.33 2.80
N GLY A 4 -19.82 18.88 3.92
CA GLY A 4 -21.21 18.66 4.38
C GLY A 4 -21.64 17.19 4.35
N THR A 5 -21.06 16.36 5.16
CA THR A 5 -21.29 14.90 5.19
C THR A 5 -22.50 14.57 6.05
N ASP A 6 -23.62 15.28 5.84
CA ASP A 6 -24.83 15.10 6.64
C ASP A 6 -25.44 13.68 6.51
N GLU A 7 -24.89 12.85 5.64
CA GLU A 7 -25.36 11.49 5.36
C GLU A 7 -24.34 10.38 5.68
N ILE A 8 -23.12 10.73 6.15
CA ILE A 8 -22.06 9.74 6.41
C ILE A 8 -21.87 9.55 7.91
N ASP A 9 -22.10 8.34 8.41
CA ASP A 9 -21.96 7.98 9.83
C ASP A 9 -20.59 7.39 10.18
N ALA A 10 -19.84 6.90 9.18
CA ALA A 10 -18.52 6.33 9.38
C ALA A 10 -17.61 6.53 8.16
N VAL A 11 -16.31 6.55 8.38
CA VAL A 11 -15.28 6.57 7.33
C VAL A 11 -14.33 5.39 7.51
N TRP A 12 -13.96 4.75 6.38
CA TRP A 12 -13.01 3.63 6.37
C TRP A 12 -12.03 3.75 5.21
N PRO A 13 -11.11 4.73 5.25
CA PRO A 13 -10.11 4.89 4.21
C PRO A 13 -9.02 3.82 4.32
N ALA A 14 -8.25 3.65 3.25
CA ALA A 14 -7.12 2.73 3.25
C ALA A 14 -5.95 3.20 4.14
N ASN A 15 -5.85 4.52 4.40
CA ASN A 15 -4.81 5.08 5.27
C ASN A 15 -5.36 6.25 6.09
N GLY A 16 -4.95 6.32 7.37
CA GLY A 16 -5.38 7.35 8.31
C GLY A 16 -4.98 8.77 7.93
N ILE A 17 -3.91 8.94 7.15
CA ILE A 17 -3.48 10.26 6.66
C ILE A 17 -4.59 11.03 5.92
N TRP A 18 -5.50 10.32 5.26
CA TRP A 18 -6.62 10.95 4.57
C TRP A 18 -7.62 11.58 5.54
N ILE A 19 -7.78 10.99 6.73
CA ILE A 19 -8.59 11.58 7.79
C ILE A 19 -7.89 12.84 8.32
N ASP A 20 -6.59 12.77 8.60
CA ASP A 20 -5.81 13.94 9.06
C ASP A 20 -5.84 15.11 8.07
N ILE A 21 -5.92 14.81 6.76
CA ILE A 21 -5.99 15.81 5.70
C ILE A 21 -7.39 16.42 5.57
N PHE A 22 -8.46 15.61 5.65
CA PHE A 22 -9.80 16.01 5.26
C PHE A 22 -10.76 16.24 6.42
N ASP A 23 -10.44 15.76 7.64
CA ASP A 23 -11.27 16.00 8.83
C ASP A 23 -10.90 17.33 9.52
N ARG A 24 -11.14 18.45 8.83
CA ARG A 24 -10.85 19.81 9.34
C ARG A 24 -11.64 20.15 10.59
N TRP A 25 -12.79 19.53 10.81
CA TRP A 25 -13.70 19.79 11.91
C TRP A 25 -13.50 18.83 13.08
N GLN A 26 -12.53 17.88 12.97
CA GLN A 26 -12.23 16.87 13.99
C GLN A 26 -13.49 16.07 14.41
N ARG A 27 -14.32 15.73 13.44
CA ARG A 27 -15.57 14.97 13.66
C ARG A 27 -15.34 13.46 13.70
N VAL A 28 -14.21 12.96 13.22
CA VAL A 28 -13.92 11.54 13.25
C VAL A 28 -13.43 11.13 14.63
N ARG A 29 -14.18 10.23 15.27
CA ARG A 29 -13.90 9.68 16.61
C ARG A 29 -13.71 8.16 16.53
N HIS A 30 -13.23 7.56 17.61
CA HIS A 30 -13.05 6.11 17.76
C HIS A 30 -12.23 5.47 16.64
N LEU A 31 -11.27 6.21 16.11
CA LEU A 31 -10.44 5.74 14.98
C LEU A 31 -9.61 4.53 15.40
N THR A 32 -9.81 3.41 14.70
CA THR A 32 -9.10 2.16 14.99
C THR A 32 -8.75 1.41 13.71
N SER A 33 -7.48 1.03 13.57
CA SER A 33 -7.02 0.19 12.45
C SER A 33 -7.65 -1.20 12.53
N ILE A 34 -8.28 -1.64 11.46
CA ILE A 34 -8.92 -2.96 11.36
C ILE A 34 -7.95 -3.99 10.79
N SER A 35 -7.17 -3.61 9.78
CA SER A 35 -6.16 -4.46 9.14
C SER A 35 -5.02 -3.60 8.61
N ARG A 36 -3.94 -4.26 8.19
CA ARG A 36 -2.78 -3.61 7.59
C ARG A 36 -2.36 -4.32 6.31
N SER A 37 -1.80 -3.58 5.37
CA SER A 37 -1.14 -4.15 4.20
C SER A 37 0.00 -3.23 3.76
N PRO A 38 1.24 -3.72 3.65
CA PRO A 38 2.32 -2.92 3.08
C PRO A 38 2.08 -2.72 1.58
N VAL A 39 2.53 -1.58 1.06
CA VAL A 39 2.61 -1.34 -0.39
C VAL A 39 3.98 -1.80 -0.86
N VAL A 40 4.02 -2.82 -1.70
CA VAL A 40 5.25 -3.51 -2.12
C VAL A 40 5.35 -3.59 -3.63
N LEU A 41 6.54 -3.89 -4.15
CA LEU A 41 6.76 -4.10 -5.58
C LEU A 41 6.73 -5.60 -5.88
N GLY A 42 5.73 -6.05 -6.62
CA GLY A 42 5.72 -7.40 -7.19
C GLY A 42 6.43 -7.41 -8.54
N VAL A 43 7.49 -8.20 -8.67
CA VAL A 43 8.30 -8.33 -9.89
C VAL A 43 8.15 -9.75 -10.45
N ARG A 44 7.94 -9.93 -11.75
CA ARG A 44 7.95 -11.29 -12.33
C ARG A 44 9.20 -12.03 -11.88
N ARG A 45 9.03 -13.28 -11.50
CA ARG A 45 10.12 -14.07 -10.92
C ARG A 45 11.35 -14.12 -11.83
N SER A 46 11.16 -14.38 -13.14
CA SER A 46 12.24 -14.39 -14.12
C SER A 46 12.96 -13.04 -14.24
N LYS A 47 12.22 -11.94 -14.11
CA LYS A 47 12.79 -10.59 -14.07
C LYS A 47 13.58 -10.37 -12.78
N ALA A 48 13.05 -10.76 -11.63
CA ALA A 48 13.75 -10.67 -10.33
C ALA A 48 15.04 -11.53 -10.34
N GLU A 49 15.00 -12.71 -10.97
CA GLU A 49 16.18 -13.55 -11.18
C GLU A 49 17.23 -12.84 -12.04
N SER A 50 16.81 -12.24 -13.16
CA SER A 50 17.73 -11.52 -14.06
C SER A 50 18.37 -10.29 -13.43
N LEU A 51 17.67 -9.65 -12.46
CA LEU A 51 18.17 -8.52 -11.69
C LEU A 51 19.02 -8.95 -10.47
N GLY A 52 19.08 -10.26 -10.17
CA GLY A 52 19.79 -10.77 -9.00
C GLY A 52 19.10 -10.50 -7.67
N TRP A 53 17.77 -10.33 -7.67
CA TRP A 53 16.98 -9.93 -6.49
C TRP A 53 16.33 -11.09 -5.74
N ILE A 54 16.43 -12.32 -6.24
CA ILE A 54 15.90 -13.49 -5.54
C ILE A 54 16.71 -13.72 -4.26
N ASP A 55 16.01 -13.78 -3.13
CA ASP A 55 16.57 -13.98 -1.78
C ASP A 55 17.66 -12.96 -1.39
N GLN A 56 17.66 -11.78 -2.03
CA GLN A 56 18.56 -10.69 -1.72
C GLN A 56 17.81 -9.47 -1.15
N PRO A 57 18.43 -8.69 -0.26
CA PRO A 57 17.90 -7.39 0.13
C PRO A 57 17.94 -6.44 -1.09
N VAL A 58 16.83 -5.76 -1.33
CA VAL A 58 16.69 -4.79 -2.43
C VAL A 58 16.37 -3.43 -1.84
N SER A 59 17.15 -2.42 -2.18
CA SER A 59 16.91 -1.03 -1.82
C SER A 59 16.13 -0.27 -2.90
N MET A 60 15.65 0.92 -2.55
CA MET A 60 15.08 1.81 -3.58
C MET A 60 16.12 2.26 -4.60
N ASP A 61 17.41 2.35 -4.21
CA ASP A 61 18.49 2.68 -5.16
C ASP A 61 18.68 1.57 -6.20
N ASP A 62 18.59 0.29 -5.80
CA ASP A 62 18.64 -0.84 -6.73
C ASP A 62 17.48 -0.77 -7.75
N ILE A 63 16.28 -0.36 -7.28
CA ILE A 63 15.10 -0.18 -8.15
C ILE A 63 15.32 1.00 -9.10
N VAL A 64 15.83 2.16 -8.61
CA VAL A 64 16.19 3.32 -9.46
C VAL A 64 17.18 2.90 -10.55
N ASP A 65 18.24 2.20 -10.17
CA ASP A 65 19.28 1.79 -11.09
C ASP A 65 18.75 0.84 -12.17
N ALA A 66 17.89 -0.12 -11.80
CA ALA A 66 17.24 -1.01 -12.76
C ALA A 66 16.33 -0.23 -13.75
N VAL A 67 15.57 0.75 -13.25
CA VAL A 67 14.73 1.62 -14.10
C VAL A 67 15.58 2.48 -15.03
N VAL A 68 16.65 3.09 -14.50
CA VAL A 68 17.54 3.99 -15.30
C VAL A 68 18.25 3.22 -16.42
N ARG A 69 18.68 1.99 -16.15
CA ARG A 69 19.26 1.10 -17.18
C ARG A 69 18.24 0.61 -18.21
N GLY A 70 16.93 0.78 -17.93
CA GLY A 70 15.87 0.25 -18.79
C GLY A 70 15.58 -1.25 -18.55
N ASP A 71 16.15 -1.83 -17.49
CA ASP A 71 16.00 -3.23 -17.14
C ASP A 71 14.67 -3.54 -16.45
N LEU A 72 14.02 -2.52 -15.87
CA LEU A 72 12.77 -2.65 -15.12
C LEU A 72 11.74 -1.59 -15.52
N ARG A 73 10.53 -2.05 -15.81
CA ARG A 73 9.33 -1.22 -15.92
C ARG A 73 8.23 -1.78 -15.04
N PHE A 74 7.36 -0.91 -14.55
CA PHE A 74 6.32 -1.34 -13.64
C PHE A 74 4.99 -0.62 -13.87
N LEU A 75 3.93 -1.25 -13.38
CA LEU A 75 2.62 -0.65 -13.27
C LEU A 75 2.47 -0.05 -11.86
N MET A 76 1.79 1.09 -11.75
CA MET A 76 1.33 1.61 -10.46
C MET A 76 0.02 2.36 -10.62
N THR A 77 -0.75 2.47 -9.57
CA THR A 77 -1.94 3.33 -9.60
C THR A 77 -1.53 4.81 -9.54
N SER A 78 -2.43 5.68 -9.99
CA SER A 78 -2.25 7.13 -9.82
C SER A 78 -2.12 7.48 -8.32
N ALA A 79 -1.11 8.23 -7.96
CA ALA A 79 -0.90 8.68 -6.57
C ALA A 79 -2.01 9.61 -6.06
N THR A 80 -2.71 10.29 -6.97
CA THR A 80 -3.81 11.21 -6.63
C THR A 80 -5.20 10.55 -6.63
N GLN A 81 -5.31 9.31 -7.14
CA GLN A 81 -6.60 8.62 -7.28
C GLN A 81 -6.68 7.34 -6.42
N SER A 82 -5.56 6.78 -6.02
CA SER A 82 -5.51 5.51 -5.30
C SER A 82 -4.46 5.52 -4.20
N ASN A 83 -4.84 5.01 -3.03
CA ASN A 83 -3.93 4.96 -1.89
C ASN A 83 -2.70 4.06 -2.13
N SER A 84 -2.78 2.99 -2.94
CA SER A 84 -1.60 2.18 -3.27
C SER A 84 -0.59 2.97 -4.11
N GLY A 85 -1.06 3.83 -5.02
CA GLY A 85 -0.20 4.75 -5.77
C GLY A 85 0.41 5.82 -4.88
N ALA A 86 -0.39 6.44 -4.01
CA ALA A 86 0.12 7.37 -3.00
C ALA A 86 1.17 6.68 -2.10
N GLY A 87 0.88 5.46 -1.62
CA GLY A 87 1.81 4.68 -0.80
C GLY A 87 3.13 4.38 -1.50
N ALA A 88 3.10 3.93 -2.76
CA ALA A 88 4.30 3.72 -3.57
C ALA A 88 5.07 5.03 -3.77
N TYR A 89 4.37 6.11 -4.10
CA TYR A 89 4.98 7.43 -4.30
C TYR A 89 5.66 7.97 -3.04
N PHE A 90 5.01 7.84 -1.87
CA PHE A 90 5.62 8.23 -0.58
C PHE A 90 6.76 7.31 -0.17
N THR A 91 6.73 6.03 -0.53
CA THR A 91 7.89 5.13 -0.39
C THR A 91 9.07 5.65 -1.20
N MET A 92 8.85 6.04 -2.47
CA MET A 92 9.88 6.60 -3.34
C MET A 92 10.43 7.93 -2.81
N LEU A 93 9.56 8.83 -2.36
CA LEU A 93 9.94 10.12 -1.77
C LEU A 93 10.76 9.94 -0.49
N SER A 94 10.34 9.06 0.40
CA SER A 94 11.05 8.82 1.66
C SER A 94 12.44 8.23 1.44
N ALA A 95 12.59 7.32 0.50
CA ALA A 95 13.89 6.76 0.12
C ALA A 95 14.79 7.76 -0.62
N ALA A 96 14.21 8.79 -1.24
CA ALA A 96 15.00 9.87 -1.88
C ALA A 96 15.59 10.85 -0.86
N VAL A 97 14.98 10.93 0.32
CA VAL A 97 15.45 11.75 1.44
C VAL A 97 16.29 10.87 2.36
N ALA A 98 17.58 10.78 2.14
CA ALA A 98 18.50 9.89 2.85
C ALA A 98 18.18 9.70 4.36
N SER A 99 18.04 8.42 4.76
CA SER A 99 17.92 7.91 6.13
C SER A 99 16.67 8.31 6.97
N ASP A 100 16.68 8.04 8.25
CA ASP A 100 15.60 8.09 9.27
C ASP A 100 14.85 9.43 9.43
N ASP A 101 15.13 10.39 8.59
CA ASP A 101 14.54 11.72 8.63
C ASP A 101 13.13 11.75 8.00
N GLN A 102 12.23 12.43 8.69
CA GLN A 102 10.90 12.69 8.16
C GLN A 102 10.96 13.56 6.90
N LEU A 103 10.18 13.24 5.88
CA LEU A 103 9.99 14.07 4.69
C LEU A 103 9.35 15.42 5.09
N THR A 104 10.07 16.52 4.85
CA THR A 104 9.61 17.88 5.06
C THR A 104 9.38 18.58 3.73
N LEU A 105 8.74 19.77 3.71
CA LEU A 105 8.59 20.58 2.49
C LEU A 105 9.94 20.95 1.86
N GLU A 106 10.94 21.30 2.68
CA GLU A 106 12.28 21.59 2.20
C GLU A 106 12.88 20.41 1.47
N LYS A 107 12.85 19.22 2.09
CA LYS A 107 13.36 17.99 1.52
C LYS A 107 12.57 17.54 0.29
N LEU A 108 11.24 17.70 0.30
CA LEU A 108 10.40 17.43 -0.86
C LEU A 108 10.83 18.26 -2.08
N ASN A 109 11.14 19.55 -1.85
CA ASN A 109 11.53 20.49 -2.91
C ASN A 109 13.02 20.44 -3.26
N ALA A 110 13.83 19.67 -2.54
CA ALA A 110 15.24 19.51 -2.85
C ALA A 110 15.43 18.89 -4.24
N GLU A 111 16.33 19.45 -5.05
CA GLU A 111 16.58 19.01 -6.43
C GLU A 111 16.95 17.53 -6.50
N GLN A 112 17.76 17.03 -5.56
CA GLN A 112 18.16 15.63 -5.48
C GLN A 112 16.96 14.70 -5.27
N THR A 113 16.04 15.06 -4.37
CA THR A 113 14.80 14.30 -4.10
C THR A 113 13.94 14.25 -5.37
N GLN A 114 13.72 15.40 -5.98
CA GLN A 114 12.93 15.52 -7.20
C GLN A 114 13.53 14.75 -8.37
N ASP A 115 14.86 14.80 -8.53
CA ASP A 115 15.54 14.07 -9.61
C ASP A 115 15.45 12.55 -9.40
N LYS A 116 15.70 12.04 -8.19
CA LYS A 116 15.60 10.62 -7.88
C LYS A 116 14.18 10.09 -8.13
N VAL A 117 13.16 10.82 -7.68
CA VAL A 117 11.76 10.44 -7.91
C VAL A 117 11.38 10.50 -9.39
N ARG A 118 11.83 11.52 -10.14
CA ARG A 118 11.60 11.57 -11.59
C ARG A 118 12.22 10.37 -12.30
N ARG A 119 13.41 9.92 -11.88
CA ARG A 119 14.06 8.73 -12.44
C ARG A 119 13.21 7.47 -12.18
N LEU A 120 12.72 7.28 -10.96
CA LEU A 120 11.83 6.18 -10.60
C LEU A 120 10.54 6.20 -11.42
N LEU A 121 9.89 7.36 -11.54
CA LEU A 121 8.63 7.49 -12.27
C LEU A 121 8.76 7.24 -13.78
N ARG A 122 9.98 7.32 -14.36
CA ARG A 122 10.23 6.87 -15.74
C ARG A 122 10.00 5.38 -15.93
N GLY A 123 10.04 4.59 -14.87
CA GLY A 123 9.70 3.17 -14.88
C GLY A 123 8.22 2.87 -15.01
N VAL A 124 7.35 3.86 -14.84
CA VAL A 124 5.89 3.68 -14.94
C VAL A 124 5.50 3.43 -16.39
N GLU A 125 5.05 2.22 -16.68
CA GLU A 125 4.63 1.82 -18.03
C GLU A 125 3.14 2.03 -18.24
N ARG A 126 2.33 1.69 -17.24
CA ARG A 126 0.87 1.91 -17.22
C ARG A 126 0.40 2.31 -15.83
N SER A 127 -0.67 3.07 -15.81
CA SER A 127 -1.33 3.50 -14.57
C SER A 127 -2.82 3.17 -14.59
N SER A 128 -3.40 3.08 -13.39
CA SER A 128 -4.82 2.84 -13.17
C SER A 128 -5.30 3.68 -11.98
N GLY A 129 -6.60 3.91 -11.89
CA GLY A 129 -7.22 4.66 -10.79
C GLY A 129 -7.50 3.82 -9.54
N SER A 130 -7.28 2.50 -9.55
CA SER A 130 -7.61 1.60 -8.45
C SER A 130 -6.67 0.41 -8.39
N SER A 131 -6.35 -0.04 -7.17
CA SER A 131 -5.50 -1.20 -6.89
C SER A 131 -6.02 -2.50 -7.52
N GLY A 132 -7.34 -2.73 -7.41
CA GLY A 132 -7.99 -3.90 -8.02
C GLY A 132 -7.98 -3.83 -9.55
N TRP A 133 -8.25 -2.65 -10.13
CA TRP A 133 -8.18 -2.48 -11.59
C TRP A 133 -6.75 -2.64 -12.13
N LEU A 134 -5.73 -2.25 -11.36
CA LEU A 134 -4.34 -2.47 -11.73
C LEU A 134 -4.02 -3.95 -11.78
N ARG A 135 -4.43 -4.71 -10.74
CA ARG A 135 -4.31 -6.18 -10.72
C ARG A 135 -5.02 -6.81 -11.93
N ASP A 136 -6.25 -6.40 -12.20
CA ASP A 136 -7.04 -6.95 -13.32
C ASP A 136 -6.42 -6.60 -14.68
N LEU A 137 -5.82 -5.42 -14.82
CA LEU A 137 -5.07 -5.02 -16.00
C LEU A 137 -3.85 -5.93 -16.18
N PHE A 138 -3.07 -6.17 -15.12
CA PHE A 138 -1.91 -7.06 -15.16
C PHE A 138 -2.31 -8.49 -15.56
N LEU A 139 -3.35 -9.04 -14.91
CA LEU A 139 -3.83 -10.40 -15.17
C LEU A 139 -4.44 -10.59 -16.57
N ARG A 140 -5.12 -9.57 -17.10
CA ARG A 140 -5.65 -9.60 -18.47
C ARG A 140 -4.55 -9.53 -19.51
N ALA A 141 -3.56 -8.67 -19.29
CA ALA A 141 -2.40 -8.56 -20.17
C ALA A 141 -1.63 -9.88 -20.24
N ASP A 142 -1.37 -10.49 -19.07
CA ASP A 142 -0.72 -11.79 -18.97
C ASP A 142 -1.46 -12.88 -19.76
N ALA A 143 -2.78 -12.97 -19.64
CA ALA A 143 -3.62 -13.90 -20.39
C ALA A 143 -3.60 -13.66 -21.91
N GLN A 144 -3.22 -12.46 -22.35
CA GLN A 144 -3.07 -12.07 -23.76
C GLN A 144 -1.61 -12.21 -24.27
N GLY A 145 -0.69 -12.72 -23.43
CA GLY A 145 0.73 -12.83 -23.78
C GLY A 145 1.49 -11.50 -23.72
N ILE A 146 0.90 -10.46 -23.10
CA ILE A 146 1.56 -9.19 -22.84
C ILE A 146 2.16 -9.25 -21.43
N HIS A 147 3.47 -9.21 -21.33
CA HIS A 147 4.18 -9.39 -20.07
C HIS A 147 4.72 -8.06 -19.55
N TYR A 148 4.04 -7.50 -18.55
CA TYR A 148 4.59 -6.41 -17.75
C TYR A 148 5.59 -6.97 -16.73
N ASP A 149 6.69 -6.27 -16.48
CA ASP A 149 7.75 -6.73 -15.58
C ASP A 149 7.30 -6.76 -14.11
N ALA A 150 6.56 -5.73 -13.68
CA ALA A 150 6.24 -5.55 -12.26
C ALA A 150 5.01 -4.69 -12.03
N MET A 151 4.48 -4.71 -10.80
CA MET A 151 3.49 -3.74 -10.32
C MET A 151 3.70 -3.38 -8.86
N TRP A 152 3.53 -2.09 -8.52
CA TRP A 152 3.36 -1.61 -7.15
C TRP A 152 1.93 -1.82 -6.72
N ASN A 153 1.73 -2.55 -5.61
CA ASN A 153 0.40 -2.75 -5.05
C ASN A 153 0.48 -3.14 -3.56
N TYR A 154 -0.67 -3.28 -2.92
CA TYR A 154 -0.73 -3.90 -1.60
C TYR A 154 -0.27 -5.35 -1.66
N GLU A 155 0.43 -5.80 -0.62
CA GLU A 155 0.83 -7.21 -0.45
C GLU A 155 -0.36 -8.17 -0.63
N ALA A 156 -1.50 -7.87 -0.02
CA ALA A 156 -2.71 -8.67 -0.15
C ALA A 156 -3.24 -8.75 -1.60
N ILE A 157 -3.11 -7.67 -2.39
CA ILE A 157 -3.50 -7.69 -3.82
C ILE A 157 -2.49 -8.46 -4.66
N LEU A 158 -1.20 -8.44 -4.28
CA LEU A 158 -0.20 -9.32 -4.91
C LEU A 158 -0.48 -10.80 -4.60
N ALA A 159 -0.90 -11.13 -3.37
CA ALA A 159 -1.32 -12.49 -3.02
C ALA A 159 -2.48 -12.96 -3.90
N GLU A 160 -3.54 -12.14 -4.03
CA GLU A 160 -4.66 -12.41 -4.93
C GLU A 160 -4.21 -12.60 -6.40
N ALA A 161 -3.31 -11.75 -6.88
CA ALA A 161 -2.77 -11.87 -8.24
C ALA A 161 -1.98 -13.18 -8.42
N ASN A 162 -1.12 -13.53 -7.45
CA ASN A 162 -0.31 -14.73 -7.48
C ASN A 162 -1.13 -16.02 -7.39
N GLN A 163 -2.22 -16.03 -6.62
CA GLN A 163 -3.17 -17.14 -6.59
C GLN A 163 -3.79 -17.38 -7.97
N GLU A 164 -4.19 -16.30 -8.65
CA GLU A 164 -4.76 -16.40 -9.99
C GLU A 164 -3.72 -16.79 -11.06
N LEU A 165 -2.51 -16.23 -11.01
CA LEU A 165 -1.39 -16.60 -11.89
C LEU A 165 -1.05 -18.10 -11.73
N ARG A 166 -0.92 -18.57 -10.47
CA ARG A 166 -0.69 -20.00 -10.17
C ARG A 166 -1.80 -20.88 -10.74
N ARG A 167 -3.07 -20.48 -10.57
CA ARG A 167 -4.22 -21.23 -11.10
C ARG A 167 -4.17 -21.39 -12.62
N ARG A 168 -3.60 -20.40 -13.33
CA ARG A 168 -3.43 -20.42 -14.80
C ARG A 168 -2.14 -21.10 -15.26
N GLY A 169 -1.26 -21.51 -14.34
CA GLY A 169 0.07 -21.99 -14.68
C GLY A 169 0.99 -20.87 -15.21
N SER A 170 0.64 -19.62 -14.94
CA SER A 170 1.45 -18.44 -15.29
C SER A 170 2.50 -18.15 -14.23
N GLU A 171 3.52 -17.38 -14.62
CA GLU A 171 4.60 -16.95 -13.74
C GLU A 171 4.10 -15.99 -12.64
N GLN A 172 4.45 -16.28 -11.38
CA GLN A 172 4.11 -15.45 -10.23
C GLN A 172 5.01 -14.22 -10.11
N LEU A 173 4.52 -13.24 -9.37
CA LEU A 173 5.24 -12.03 -8.98
C LEU A 173 6.02 -12.28 -7.69
N TRP A 174 7.33 -12.07 -7.70
CA TRP A 174 8.20 -12.08 -6.54
C TRP A 174 8.03 -10.77 -5.75
N ALA A 175 7.68 -10.84 -4.49
CA ALA A 175 7.46 -9.65 -3.67
C ALA A 175 8.80 -9.05 -3.22
N ILE A 176 9.01 -7.78 -3.55
CA ILE A 176 10.14 -6.98 -3.09
C ILE A 176 9.64 -6.03 -1.99
N TYR A 177 10.28 -6.11 -0.83
CA TYR A 177 10.11 -5.22 0.31
C TYR A 177 11.34 -4.34 0.41
N PRO A 178 11.33 -3.11 -0.13
CA PRO A 178 12.49 -2.24 -0.10
C PRO A 178 13.07 -2.07 1.30
N THR A 179 14.39 -2.20 1.42
CA THR A 179 15.10 -2.11 2.71
C THR A 179 14.98 -0.74 3.36
N ASP A 180 14.73 0.29 2.55
CA ASP A 180 14.46 1.68 3.00
C ASP A 180 13.14 1.80 3.76
N GLY A 181 12.25 0.82 3.60
CA GLY A 181 10.93 0.77 4.19
C GLY A 181 9.80 1.00 3.19
N VAL A 182 8.57 0.79 3.64
CA VAL A 182 7.36 0.92 2.82
C VAL A 182 6.23 1.61 3.57
N VAL A 183 5.29 2.18 2.85
CA VAL A 183 4.03 2.66 3.42
C VAL A 183 3.13 1.48 3.73
N PHE A 184 2.56 1.49 4.93
CA PHE A 184 1.46 0.59 5.30
C PHE A 184 0.12 1.29 5.10
N ALA A 185 -0.79 0.62 4.43
CA ALA A 185 -2.22 0.92 4.53
C ALA A 185 -2.71 0.33 5.86
N ASP A 186 -3.21 1.18 6.75
CA ASP A 186 -3.63 0.80 8.09
C ASP A 186 -5.15 0.65 8.24
N SER A 187 -5.90 0.88 7.16
CA SER A 187 -7.36 0.68 7.04
C SER A 187 -8.13 1.08 8.30
N PRO A 188 -8.04 2.34 8.75
CA PRO A 188 -8.69 2.77 9.99
C PRO A 188 -10.19 2.99 9.77
N LEU A 189 -11.00 2.47 10.69
CA LEU A 189 -12.44 2.72 10.76
C LEU A 189 -12.71 3.78 11.83
N GLY A 190 -13.40 4.85 11.46
CA GLY A 190 -13.76 5.95 12.36
C GLY A 190 -15.23 6.32 12.28
N TYR A 191 -15.81 6.67 13.43
CA TYR A 191 -17.17 7.22 13.57
C TYR A 191 -17.16 8.70 13.18
N VAL A 192 -18.16 9.14 12.44
CA VAL A 192 -18.35 10.57 12.10
C VAL A 192 -19.41 11.15 13.03
N ASP A 193 -18.98 11.94 14.00
CA ASP A 193 -19.86 12.63 14.93
C ASP A 193 -20.55 13.82 14.25
N ARG A 194 -21.87 13.73 14.14
CA ARG A 194 -22.76 14.73 13.51
C ARG A 194 -23.87 15.15 14.49
N ASP A 195 -23.63 15.01 15.78
CA ASP A 195 -24.64 15.25 16.82
C ASP A 195 -25.87 14.32 16.68
N GLN A 196 -25.67 13.08 16.16
CA GLN A 196 -26.73 12.07 16.08
C GLN A 196 -27.11 11.56 17.50
N PRO A 197 -28.28 10.91 17.61
CA PRO A 197 -28.63 10.20 18.82
C PRO A 197 -27.57 9.20 19.28
N PRO A 198 -27.33 9.01 20.59
CA PRO A 198 -26.26 8.16 21.12
C PRO A 198 -26.31 6.70 20.65
N GLU A 199 -27.47 6.22 20.17
CA GLU A 199 -27.65 4.87 19.65
C GLU A 199 -26.79 4.61 18.41
N PHE A 200 -26.53 5.65 17.58
CA PHE A 200 -25.68 5.53 16.39
C PHE A 200 -24.22 5.27 16.78
N GLU A 201 -23.70 6.00 17.77
CA GLU A 201 -22.36 5.77 18.29
C GLU A 201 -22.23 4.38 18.92
N GLN A 202 -23.22 3.94 19.69
CA GLN A 202 -23.25 2.59 20.29
C GLN A 202 -23.28 1.50 19.21
N PHE A 203 -24.09 1.66 18.16
CA PHE A 203 -24.11 0.75 17.03
C PHE A 203 -22.75 0.68 16.33
N PHE A 204 -22.11 1.83 16.09
CA PHE A 204 -20.78 1.92 15.51
C PHE A 204 -19.73 1.17 16.35
N LEU A 205 -19.73 1.39 17.67
CA LEU A 205 -18.81 0.70 18.58
C LEU A 205 -19.05 -0.81 18.59
N GLY A 206 -20.29 -1.26 18.48
CA GLY A 206 -20.65 -2.67 18.31
C GLY A 206 -20.11 -3.25 17.00
N LEU A 207 -20.25 -2.51 15.88
CA LEU A 207 -19.68 -2.90 14.59
C LEU A 207 -18.15 -2.98 14.66
N GLN A 208 -17.50 -1.98 15.24
CA GLN A 208 -16.05 -1.96 15.38
C GLN A 208 -15.56 -3.13 16.24
N ALA A 209 -16.22 -3.41 17.37
CA ALA A 209 -15.93 -4.56 18.22
C ALA A 209 -16.10 -5.90 17.47
N HIS A 210 -17.14 -6.02 16.63
CA HIS A 210 -17.33 -7.19 15.78
C HIS A 210 -16.18 -7.38 14.78
N LEU A 211 -15.78 -6.32 14.08
CA LEU A 211 -14.65 -6.35 13.12
C LEU A 211 -13.31 -6.67 13.80
N LEU A 212 -13.14 -6.28 15.06
CA LEU A 212 -11.96 -6.58 15.87
C LEU A 212 -12.05 -7.93 16.59
N SER A 213 -13.14 -8.66 16.46
CA SER A 213 -13.28 -9.98 17.08
C SER A 213 -12.30 -10.98 16.49
N PRO A 214 -11.81 -11.97 17.29
CA PRO A 214 -10.90 -12.99 16.78
C PRO A 214 -11.43 -13.72 15.55
N SER A 215 -12.74 -13.95 15.46
CA SER A 215 -13.37 -14.61 14.31
C SER A 215 -13.14 -13.83 13.01
N VAL A 216 -13.39 -12.51 13.00
CA VAL A 216 -13.19 -11.66 11.81
C VAL A 216 -11.70 -11.46 11.54
N GLN A 217 -10.90 -11.23 12.57
CA GLN A 217 -9.45 -11.05 12.41
C GLN A 217 -8.77 -12.30 11.84
N ASN A 218 -9.20 -13.51 12.22
CA ASN A 218 -8.75 -14.76 11.61
C ASN A 218 -9.12 -14.82 10.12
N GLN A 219 -10.31 -14.36 9.72
CA GLN A 219 -10.70 -14.31 8.31
C GLN A 219 -9.82 -13.33 7.51
N LEU A 220 -9.47 -12.19 8.10
CA LEU A 220 -8.56 -11.23 7.47
C LEU A 220 -7.17 -11.82 7.25
N VAL A 221 -6.64 -12.57 8.22
CA VAL A 221 -5.36 -13.28 8.09
C VAL A 221 -5.42 -14.33 6.97
N VAL A 222 -6.51 -15.10 6.90
CA VAL A 222 -6.72 -16.07 5.82
C VAL A 222 -6.84 -15.42 4.45
N ALA A 223 -7.27 -14.15 4.40
CA ALA A 223 -7.32 -13.32 3.19
C ALA A 223 -6.04 -12.51 2.96
N ASP A 224 -4.90 -12.98 3.46
CA ASP A 224 -3.56 -12.38 3.31
C ASP A 224 -3.48 -10.91 3.79
N ARG A 225 -4.31 -10.54 4.77
CA ARG A 225 -4.24 -9.24 5.45
C ARG A 225 -3.44 -9.38 6.74
N ARG A 226 -2.58 -8.42 7.00
CA ARG A 226 -1.90 -8.32 8.30
C ARG A 226 -2.84 -7.69 9.32
N VAL A 227 -2.84 -8.21 10.52
CA VAL A 227 -3.62 -7.68 11.66
C VAL A 227 -2.68 -7.29 12.80
N ALA A 228 -3.17 -6.57 13.79
CA ALA A 228 -2.35 -6.25 14.95
C ALA A 228 -2.07 -7.52 15.76
N GLU A 229 -0.88 -7.55 16.38
CA GLU A 229 -0.45 -8.66 17.23
C GLU A 229 -1.49 -9.00 18.31
N GLY A 230 -1.74 -10.28 18.51
CA GLY A 230 -2.71 -10.78 19.49
C GLY A 230 -4.19 -10.68 19.07
N ARG A 231 -4.51 -10.08 17.91
CA ARG A 231 -5.91 -9.98 17.44
C ARG A 231 -6.43 -11.23 16.74
N ALA A 232 -5.55 -12.00 16.11
CA ALA A 232 -5.87 -13.27 15.46
C ALA A 232 -5.15 -14.43 16.15
N SER A 233 -5.74 -15.61 16.13
CA SER A 233 -5.11 -16.88 16.48
C SER A 233 -4.69 -17.66 15.23
N ALA A 234 -5.28 -17.32 14.06
CA ALA A 234 -4.85 -17.87 12.79
C ALA A 234 -3.51 -17.23 12.39
N THR A 235 -2.66 -18.04 11.77
CA THR A 235 -1.42 -17.60 11.13
C THR A 235 -1.56 -17.76 9.62
N ALA A 236 -1.21 -16.72 8.86
CA ALA A 236 -1.09 -16.88 7.42
C ALA A 236 0.14 -17.77 7.13
N THR A 237 0.04 -18.59 6.10
CA THR A 237 1.13 -19.48 5.73
C THR A 237 2.12 -18.77 4.83
N PRO A 238 3.42 -18.73 5.17
CA PRO A 238 4.45 -18.24 4.28
C PRO A 238 4.44 -18.98 2.93
N ASP A 239 4.64 -18.25 1.86
CA ASP A 239 4.77 -18.83 0.52
C ASP A 239 6.11 -18.39 -0.11
N PRO A 240 7.15 -19.22 0.02
CA PRO A 240 8.48 -18.88 -0.50
C PRO A 240 8.53 -18.85 -2.04
N SER A 241 7.51 -19.35 -2.74
CA SER A 241 7.48 -19.32 -4.20
C SER A 241 7.39 -17.89 -4.76
N TRP A 242 6.92 -16.93 -3.93
CA TRP A 242 6.81 -15.52 -4.29
C TRP A 242 7.31 -14.57 -3.19
N ASN A 243 8.15 -15.06 -2.28
CA ASN A 243 8.77 -14.30 -1.19
C ASN A 243 7.77 -13.73 -0.16
N TYR A 244 6.63 -14.40 0.01
CA TYR A 244 5.63 -14.01 0.99
C TYR A 244 5.93 -14.62 2.36
N ASP A 245 6.02 -13.76 3.35
CA ASP A 245 6.11 -14.14 4.76
C ASP A 245 5.33 -13.10 5.59
N PRO A 246 4.15 -13.46 6.09
CA PRO A 246 3.30 -12.55 6.86
C PRO A 246 3.91 -12.15 8.20
N GLU A 247 4.81 -12.97 8.75
CA GLU A 247 5.51 -12.70 10.02
C GLU A 247 6.80 -11.90 9.80
N ARG A 248 7.21 -11.70 8.53
CA ARG A 248 8.40 -10.90 8.22
C ARG A 248 8.26 -9.50 8.78
N PHE A 249 9.30 -9.08 9.52
CA PHE A 249 9.43 -7.67 9.87
C PHE A 249 9.64 -6.84 8.59
N VAL A 250 8.72 -5.93 8.33
CA VAL A 250 8.81 -4.96 7.24
C VAL A 250 8.92 -3.57 7.86
N ARG A 251 9.99 -2.86 7.55
CA ARG A 251 10.16 -1.48 8.00
C ARG A 251 9.05 -0.61 7.42
N GLY A 252 8.24 -0.01 8.30
CA GLY A 252 7.25 0.98 7.91
C GLY A 252 7.88 2.37 7.84
N ILE A 253 7.59 3.13 6.80
CA ILE A 253 7.92 4.56 6.78
C ILE A 253 6.83 5.35 7.49
N ARG A 254 7.23 6.42 8.18
CA ARG A 254 6.29 7.36 8.77
C ARG A 254 5.72 8.25 7.67
N MET A 255 4.39 8.32 7.57
CA MET A 255 3.74 9.26 6.65
C MET A 255 4.13 10.70 7.01
N PRO A 256 4.39 11.55 6.00
CA PRO A 256 4.68 12.96 6.21
C PRO A 256 3.48 13.70 6.83
N SER A 257 3.69 14.96 7.22
CA SER A 257 2.58 15.80 7.68
C SER A 257 1.53 16.01 6.57
N PRO A 258 0.26 16.28 6.93
CA PRO A 258 -0.81 16.56 5.97
C PRO A 258 -0.45 17.65 4.94
N GLU A 259 0.31 18.66 5.35
CA GLU A 259 0.78 19.74 4.47
C GLU A 259 1.74 19.21 3.40
N VAL A 260 2.72 18.39 3.79
CA VAL A 260 3.68 17.78 2.87
C VAL A 260 2.96 16.83 1.90
N VAL A 261 2.00 16.05 2.40
CA VAL A 261 1.21 15.12 1.55
C VAL A 261 0.41 15.91 0.50
N ARG A 262 -0.28 17.00 0.90
CA ARG A 262 -1.01 17.84 -0.05
C ARG A 262 -0.06 18.41 -1.11
N THR A 263 1.06 18.99 -0.70
CA THR A 263 2.03 19.59 -1.64
C THR A 263 2.62 18.56 -2.59
N ALA A 264 2.91 17.37 -2.10
CA ALA A 264 3.48 16.30 -2.93
C ALA A 264 2.50 15.75 -3.98
N LEU A 265 1.18 15.88 -3.76
CA LEU A 265 0.13 15.36 -4.64
C LEU A 265 -0.50 16.45 -5.56
N THR A 266 -0.09 17.69 -5.46
CA THR A 266 -0.50 18.80 -6.35
C THR A 266 0.55 19.08 -7.42
#